data_c01fef46069bef29319fbbf3ffa910d9
#
_entry.id   c01fef46069bef29319fbbf3ffa910d9
#
_cell.length_a   1.000
_cell.length_b   1.000
_cell.length_c   1.000
_cell.angle_alpha   90.00
_cell.angle_beta   90.00
_cell.angle_gamma   90.00
#
_symmetry.space_group_name_H-M   'P 1'
#
loop_
_entity.id
_entity.type
_entity.pdbx_description
1 polymer ?
#
loop_
_entity_poly.entity_id
_entity_poly.type
_entity_poly.pdbx_seq_one_letter_code
_entity_poly.pdbx_strand_id
1 'polypeptide(L)'
;MKLSSIHVKSLAINASNISTTTINGQEHYVIRGAVPIVDDIVMNGGLYPAEEINNSYQTMERKLMPIGHPMVNGKYVSANDPQAVNDYYAGAWAQNVSKANDKVVMDVYVNKAVADTKPDGKRLIQRLDDMISGNNADPIHVSTGLLLNKEQKSGESKQKKYSWVAHNMQFDHIAILLDEPGAGTPEEGVGMFVNADGQEVDVEATS
;
A
#
# COMPACT_ATOMS: atom_id res chain seq x y z
N MET A 1 31.60 -12.56 14.14
CA MET A 1 30.55 -12.02 13.28
C MET A 1 29.53 -11.37 14.22
N LYS A 2 29.40 -10.05 14.25
CA LYS A 2 28.41 -9.39 15.10
C LYS A 2 27.09 -9.43 14.35
N LEU A 3 26.13 -10.19 14.86
CA LEU A 3 24.74 -10.13 14.42
C LEU A 3 24.17 -8.77 14.86
N SER A 4 23.81 -7.92 13.89
CA SER A 4 23.05 -6.72 14.16
C SER A 4 21.59 -7.12 14.17
N SER A 5 20.93 -7.01 15.33
CA SER A 5 19.47 -7.12 15.39
C SER A 5 18.88 -5.92 14.67
N ILE A 6 18.20 -6.16 13.55
CA ILE A 6 17.39 -5.15 12.88
C ILE A 6 16.01 -5.24 13.55
N HIS A 7 15.66 -4.21 14.32
CA HIS A 7 14.29 -4.07 14.81
C HIS A 7 13.42 -3.60 13.65
N VAL A 8 12.67 -4.52 13.07
CA VAL A 8 11.65 -4.21 12.09
C VAL A 8 10.40 -3.80 12.87
N LYS A 9 10.09 -2.51 12.88
CA LYS A 9 8.81 -2.03 13.41
C LYS A 9 7.71 -2.43 12.44
N SER A 10 7.10 -3.58 12.68
CA SER A 10 5.87 -3.97 12.02
C SER A 10 4.73 -3.23 12.71
N LEU A 11 4.10 -2.31 12.00
CA LEU A 11 2.85 -1.71 12.46
C LEU A 11 1.75 -2.74 12.25
N ALA A 12 1.35 -3.38 13.34
CA ALA A 12 0.29 -4.37 13.32
C ALA A 12 -1.03 -3.71 12.92
N ILE A 13 -1.75 -4.31 11.98
CA ILE A 13 -3.13 -3.91 11.68
C ILE A 13 -3.95 -4.13 12.94
N ASN A 14 -4.55 -3.04 13.45
CA ASN A 14 -5.45 -3.13 14.58
C ASN A 14 -6.88 -3.30 14.07
N ALA A 15 -7.60 -4.26 14.65
CA ALA A 15 -9.01 -4.50 14.40
C ALA A 15 -9.87 -3.23 14.48
N SER A 16 -9.50 -2.22 15.29
CA SER A 16 -10.24 -0.98 15.43
C SER A 16 -10.27 -0.09 14.19
N ASN A 17 -9.33 -0.25 13.25
CA ASN A 17 -9.32 0.50 11.99
C ASN A 17 -10.01 -0.25 10.85
N ILE A 18 -10.43 -1.49 11.10
CA ILE A 18 -11.22 -2.27 10.16
C ILE A 18 -12.67 -2.23 10.61
N SER A 19 -13.53 -1.73 9.76
CA SER A 19 -14.98 -1.70 9.96
C SER A 19 -15.69 -2.30 8.76
N THR A 20 -16.98 -2.54 8.88
CA THR A 20 -17.83 -2.95 7.76
C THR A 20 -18.82 -1.86 7.44
N THR A 21 -19.19 -1.76 6.16
CA THR A 21 -20.26 -0.89 5.67
C THR A 21 -21.02 -1.55 4.54
N THR A 22 -22.24 -1.08 4.28
CA THR A 22 -23.04 -1.55 3.16
C THR A 22 -23.12 -0.47 2.09
N ILE A 23 -22.70 -0.78 0.86
CA ILE A 23 -22.80 0.09 -0.29
C ILE A 23 -23.61 -0.64 -1.36
N ASN A 24 -24.70 -0.05 -1.82
CA ASN A 24 -25.61 -0.64 -2.83
C ASN A 24 -26.05 -2.07 -2.48
N GLY A 25 -26.31 -2.34 -1.21
CA GLY A 25 -26.74 -3.65 -0.73
C GLY A 25 -25.64 -4.71 -0.60
N GLN A 26 -24.39 -4.35 -0.84
CA GLN A 26 -23.25 -5.25 -0.71
C GLN A 26 -22.38 -4.86 0.48
N GLU A 27 -21.90 -5.84 1.23
CA GLU A 27 -21.04 -5.64 2.37
C GLU A 27 -19.60 -5.38 1.95
N HIS A 28 -18.97 -4.39 2.58
CA HIS A 28 -17.59 -4.00 2.35
C HIS A 28 -16.81 -3.96 3.65
N TYR A 29 -15.54 -4.34 3.60
CA TYR A 29 -14.57 -3.91 4.60
C TYR A 29 -14.11 -2.49 4.29
N VAL A 30 -13.85 -1.72 5.34
CA VAL A 30 -13.21 -0.40 5.28
C VAL A 30 -12.02 -0.41 6.21
N ILE A 31 -10.83 -0.33 5.65
CA ILE A 31 -9.57 -0.20 6.38
C ILE A 31 -9.17 1.27 6.35
N ARG A 32 -9.13 1.92 7.51
CA ARG A 32 -8.83 3.34 7.62
C ARG A 32 -7.37 3.59 7.87
N GLY A 33 -6.86 4.70 7.30
CA GLY A 33 -5.54 5.22 7.63
C GLY A 33 -4.39 4.50 6.94
N ALA A 34 -4.63 3.83 5.81
CA ALA A 34 -3.54 3.29 4.99
C ALA A 34 -2.65 4.43 4.45
N VAL A 35 -1.35 4.20 4.43
CA VAL A 35 -0.35 5.16 3.94
C VAL A 35 0.36 4.57 2.72
N PRO A 36 -0.02 4.98 1.50
CA PRO A 36 0.59 4.46 0.28
C PRO A 36 1.96 5.06 -0.04
N ILE A 37 2.23 6.27 0.41
CA ILE A 37 3.51 6.96 0.16
C ILE A 37 3.75 8.07 1.20
N VAL A 38 5.01 8.34 1.49
CA VAL A 38 5.46 9.44 2.34
C VAL A 38 6.36 10.39 1.55
N ASP A 39 6.46 11.65 1.99
CA ASP A 39 7.27 12.68 1.34
C ASP A 39 8.75 12.31 1.32
N ASP A 40 9.41 12.68 0.24
CA ASP A 40 10.85 12.53 0.06
C ASP A 40 11.38 11.10 0.27
N ILE A 41 10.51 10.10 0.03
CA ILE A 41 10.89 8.68 0.09
C ILE A 41 11.80 8.31 -1.08
N VAL A 42 12.74 7.40 -0.82
CA VAL A 42 13.60 6.81 -1.85
C VAL A 42 13.19 5.36 -2.07
N MET A 43 12.63 5.07 -3.25
CA MET A 43 12.22 3.73 -3.67
C MET A 43 12.84 3.38 -5.01
N ASN A 44 13.31 2.15 -5.18
CA ASN A 44 13.90 1.66 -6.45
C ASN A 44 15.00 2.57 -7.02
N GLY A 45 15.81 3.18 -6.14
CA GLY A 45 16.90 4.08 -6.51
C GLY A 45 16.47 5.48 -6.97
N GLY A 46 15.22 5.85 -6.81
CA GLY A 46 14.66 7.16 -7.15
C GLY A 46 14.11 7.91 -5.96
N LEU A 47 14.30 9.24 -5.94
CA LEU A 47 13.65 10.14 -5.00
C LEU A 47 12.24 10.49 -5.50
N TYR A 48 11.28 10.44 -4.60
CA TYR A 48 9.89 10.90 -4.81
C TYR A 48 9.67 12.17 -3.98
N PRO A 49 9.84 13.37 -4.57
CA PRO A 49 9.83 14.61 -3.82
C PRO A 49 8.48 14.95 -3.21
N ALA A 50 8.47 15.59 -2.05
CA ALA A 50 7.27 16.10 -1.39
C ALA A 50 6.42 16.98 -2.30
N GLU A 51 7.04 17.84 -3.10
CA GLU A 51 6.35 18.72 -4.05
C GLU A 51 5.57 17.91 -5.10
N GLU A 52 6.20 16.91 -5.71
CA GLU A 52 5.58 16.03 -6.72
C GLU A 52 4.44 15.21 -6.11
N ILE A 53 4.63 14.69 -4.88
CA ILE A 53 3.57 14.00 -4.14
C ILE A 53 2.40 14.93 -3.86
N ASN A 54 2.66 16.16 -3.40
CA ASN A 54 1.62 17.16 -3.13
C ASN A 54 0.81 17.52 -4.38
N ASN A 55 1.45 17.56 -5.55
CA ASN A 55 0.80 17.89 -6.81
C ASN A 55 -0.01 16.71 -7.39
N SER A 56 0.26 15.47 -6.97
CA SER A 56 -0.26 14.27 -7.62
C SER A 56 -1.09 13.34 -6.73
N TYR A 57 -1.00 13.43 -5.40
CA TYR A 57 -1.62 12.45 -4.49
C TYR A 57 -3.12 12.28 -4.69
N GLN A 58 -3.84 13.34 -5.08
CA GLN A 58 -5.27 13.29 -5.35
C GLN A 58 -5.62 12.35 -6.50
N THR A 59 -4.66 12.04 -7.39
CA THR A 59 -4.88 11.07 -8.46
C THR A 59 -5.05 9.65 -7.96
N MET A 60 -4.76 9.37 -6.68
CA MET A 60 -5.05 8.08 -6.03
C MET A 60 -6.53 7.88 -5.69
N GLU A 61 -7.32 8.96 -5.61
CA GLU A 61 -8.74 8.86 -5.25
C GLU A 61 -9.48 7.95 -6.23
N ARG A 62 -10.19 6.96 -5.70
CA ARG A 62 -10.94 5.92 -6.45
C ARG A 62 -10.10 5.04 -7.38
N LYS A 63 -8.78 5.00 -7.21
CA LYS A 63 -7.96 4.05 -7.96
C LYS A 63 -8.20 2.63 -7.49
N LEU A 64 -8.15 1.70 -8.45
CA LEU A 64 -8.21 0.28 -8.16
C LEU A 64 -7.01 -0.14 -7.31
N MET A 65 -7.26 -1.08 -6.41
CA MET A 65 -6.23 -1.70 -5.59
C MET A 65 -6.14 -3.19 -5.96
N PRO A 66 -5.36 -3.53 -7.00
CA PRO A 66 -5.16 -4.91 -7.42
C PRO A 66 -4.36 -5.70 -6.37
N ILE A 67 -4.51 -7.01 -6.35
CA ILE A 67 -3.63 -7.89 -5.57
C ILE A 67 -2.36 -8.15 -6.39
N GLY A 68 -1.26 -7.51 -5.99
CA GLY A 68 -0.02 -7.44 -6.75
C GLY A 68 -0.02 -6.36 -7.84
N HIS A 69 1.16 -6.05 -8.38
CA HIS A 69 1.29 -5.15 -9.52
C HIS A 69 0.89 -5.87 -10.81
N PRO A 70 -0.09 -5.35 -11.60
CA PRO A 70 -0.57 -6.03 -12.79
C PRO A 70 0.51 -6.21 -13.85
N MET A 71 0.61 -7.44 -14.37
CA MET A 71 1.50 -7.81 -15.47
C MET A 71 0.75 -8.57 -16.55
N VAL A 72 0.96 -8.19 -17.80
CA VAL A 72 0.47 -8.91 -18.99
C VAL A 72 1.66 -9.20 -19.88
N ASN A 73 1.82 -10.47 -20.26
CA ASN A 73 2.95 -10.93 -21.07
C ASN A 73 4.34 -10.48 -20.55
N GLY A 74 4.52 -10.52 -19.20
CA GLY A 74 5.77 -10.16 -18.55
C GLY A 74 6.09 -8.66 -18.50
N LYS A 75 5.11 -7.79 -18.79
CA LYS A 75 5.25 -6.33 -18.71
C LYS A 75 4.22 -5.76 -17.75
N TYR A 76 4.64 -4.79 -16.95
CA TYR A 76 3.72 -4.02 -16.11
C TYR A 76 2.73 -3.24 -16.96
N VAL A 77 1.47 -3.30 -16.58
CA VAL A 77 0.37 -2.59 -17.24
C VAL A 77 -0.44 -1.79 -16.23
N SER A 78 -1.29 -0.88 -16.73
CA SER A 78 -2.25 -0.17 -15.88
C SER A 78 -3.20 -1.15 -15.20
N ALA A 79 -3.59 -0.85 -13.95
CA ALA A 79 -4.65 -1.62 -13.29
C ALA A 79 -6.02 -1.48 -13.96
N ASN A 80 -6.18 -0.52 -14.86
CA ASN A 80 -7.39 -0.34 -15.69
C ASN A 80 -7.32 -1.09 -17.02
N ASP A 81 -6.20 -1.77 -17.34
CA ASP A 81 -6.15 -2.67 -18.49
C ASP A 81 -7.20 -3.78 -18.32
N PRO A 82 -8.02 -4.10 -19.35
CA PRO A 82 -9.09 -5.09 -19.24
C PRO A 82 -8.62 -6.44 -18.75
N GLN A 83 -7.44 -6.92 -19.17
CA GLN A 83 -6.89 -8.19 -18.69
C GLN A 83 -6.42 -8.07 -17.25
N ALA A 84 -5.79 -6.94 -16.88
CA ALA A 84 -5.38 -6.68 -15.50
C ALA A 84 -6.58 -6.64 -14.55
N VAL A 85 -7.69 -6.00 -14.95
CA VAL A 85 -8.92 -6.01 -14.16
C VAL A 85 -9.43 -7.44 -13.94
N ASN A 86 -9.42 -8.26 -14.99
CA ASN A 86 -9.87 -9.64 -14.87
C ASN A 86 -8.98 -10.48 -13.95
N ASP A 87 -7.68 -10.28 -14.02
CA ASP A 87 -6.72 -11.17 -13.35
C ASP A 87 -6.35 -10.70 -11.93
N TYR A 88 -6.25 -9.40 -11.70
CA TYR A 88 -5.70 -8.82 -10.46
C TYR A 88 -6.72 -8.08 -9.59
N TYR A 89 -7.82 -7.57 -10.15
CA TYR A 89 -8.80 -6.84 -9.34
C TYR A 89 -9.65 -7.79 -8.52
N ALA A 90 -9.67 -7.57 -7.21
CA ALA A 90 -10.42 -8.36 -6.24
C ALA A 90 -11.36 -7.50 -5.38
N GLY A 91 -11.97 -6.48 -5.96
CA GLY A 91 -12.98 -5.67 -5.29
C GLY A 91 -12.45 -4.57 -4.37
N ALA A 92 -11.15 -4.26 -4.40
CA ALA A 92 -10.58 -3.22 -3.55
C ALA A 92 -10.30 -1.91 -4.31
N TRP A 93 -10.51 -0.77 -3.64
CA TRP A 93 -10.16 0.56 -4.16
C TRP A 93 -9.80 1.54 -3.05
N ALA A 94 -9.03 2.59 -3.41
CA ALA A 94 -8.67 3.70 -2.53
C ALA A 94 -9.78 4.75 -2.48
N GLN A 95 -10.01 5.32 -1.31
CA GLN A 95 -10.98 6.40 -1.11
C GLN A 95 -10.57 7.31 0.04
N ASN A 96 -11.14 8.53 0.08
CA ASN A 96 -10.85 9.53 1.11
C ASN A 96 -9.36 9.87 1.19
N VAL A 97 -8.73 10.02 0.03
CA VAL A 97 -7.30 10.32 -0.07
C VAL A 97 -7.03 11.74 0.39
N SER A 98 -6.13 11.88 1.33
CA SER A 98 -5.78 13.18 1.92
C SER A 98 -4.30 13.25 2.25
N LYS A 99 -3.81 14.49 2.47
CA LYS A 99 -2.44 14.73 2.93
C LYS A 99 -2.48 14.99 4.44
N ALA A 100 -1.66 14.26 5.18
CA ALA A 100 -1.50 14.41 6.62
C ALA A 100 0.00 14.58 6.94
N ASN A 101 0.42 15.82 7.18
CA ASN A 101 1.83 16.18 7.36
C ASN A 101 2.68 15.71 6.16
N ASP A 102 3.64 14.83 6.39
CA ASP A 102 4.61 14.30 5.44
C ASP A 102 4.15 13.00 4.75
N LYS A 103 2.89 12.63 4.86
CA LYS A 103 2.35 11.38 4.30
C LYS A 103 1.00 11.56 3.63
N VAL A 104 0.73 10.72 2.65
CA VAL A 104 -0.61 10.54 2.09
C VAL A 104 -1.34 9.50 2.93
N VAL A 105 -2.59 9.78 3.28
CA VAL A 105 -3.45 8.86 4.03
C VAL A 105 -4.71 8.59 3.22
N MET A 106 -5.18 7.36 3.23
CA MET A 106 -6.38 6.94 2.52
C MET A 106 -7.13 5.84 3.27
N ASP A 107 -8.38 5.62 2.89
CA ASP A 107 -9.15 4.46 3.27
C ASP A 107 -9.12 3.42 2.16
N VAL A 108 -9.10 2.14 2.52
CA VAL A 108 -9.21 1.01 1.58
C VAL A 108 -10.58 0.39 1.73
N TYR A 109 -11.35 0.36 0.65
CA TYR A 109 -12.64 -0.32 0.58
C TYR A 109 -12.48 -1.65 -0.12
N VAL A 110 -13.05 -2.72 0.43
CA VAL A 110 -13.01 -4.06 -0.16
C VAL A 110 -14.43 -4.61 -0.23
N ASN A 111 -14.94 -4.79 -1.45
CA ASN A 111 -16.23 -5.43 -1.69
C ASN A 111 -16.08 -6.93 -1.43
N LYS A 112 -16.73 -7.45 -0.37
CA LYS A 112 -16.63 -8.85 0.03
C LYS A 112 -17.13 -9.81 -1.02
N ALA A 113 -18.25 -9.48 -1.68
CA ALA A 113 -18.84 -10.34 -2.70
C ALA A 113 -17.92 -10.47 -3.93
N VAL A 114 -17.28 -9.38 -4.36
CA VAL A 114 -16.31 -9.42 -5.46
C VAL A 114 -15.03 -10.15 -5.04
N ALA A 115 -14.53 -9.89 -3.86
CA ALA A 115 -13.32 -10.55 -3.34
C ALA A 115 -13.51 -12.08 -3.25
N ASP A 116 -14.68 -12.53 -2.82
CA ASP A 116 -15.00 -13.97 -2.70
C ASP A 116 -15.01 -14.71 -4.05
N THR A 117 -15.09 -14.01 -5.16
CA THR A 117 -15.04 -14.63 -6.50
C THR A 117 -13.64 -15.06 -6.95
N LYS A 118 -12.59 -14.59 -6.25
CA LYS A 118 -11.18 -14.80 -6.66
C LYS A 118 -10.34 -15.42 -5.55
N PRO A 119 -9.38 -16.29 -5.86
CA PRO A 119 -8.51 -16.91 -4.85
C PRO A 119 -7.78 -15.90 -3.97
N ASP A 120 -7.14 -14.90 -4.56
CA ASP A 120 -6.42 -13.88 -3.79
C ASP A 120 -7.36 -12.93 -3.04
N GLY A 121 -8.55 -12.68 -3.57
CA GLY A 121 -9.59 -11.95 -2.85
C GLY A 121 -10.05 -12.69 -1.60
N LYS A 122 -10.23 -14.01 -1.66
CA LYS A 122 -10.53 -14.86 -0.49
C LYS A 122 -9.40 -14.81 0.55
N ARG A 123 -8.15 -14.84 0.10
CA ARG A 123 -6.98 -14.69 0.98
C ARG A 123 -6.97 -13.33 1.68
N LEU A 124 -7.28 -12.25 0.97
CA LEU A 124 -7.39 -10.92 1.55
C LEU A 124 -8.49 -10.87 2.62
N ILE A 125 -9.70 -11.36 2.31
CA ILE A 125 -10.81 -11.43 3.27
C ILE A 125 -10.40 -12.24 4.50
N GLN A 126 -9.85 -13.44 4.33
CA GLN A 126 -9.40 -14.28 5.43
C GLN A 126 -8.40 -13.57 6.33
N ARG A 127 -7.43 -12.86 5.74
CA ARG A 127 -6.43 -12.11 6.50
C ARG A 127 -7.04 -10.97 7.31
N LEU A 128 -8.02 -10.25 6.73
CA LEU A 128 -8.77 -9.20 7.44
C LEU A 128 -9.61 -9.79 8.59
N ASP A 129 -10.27 -10.94 8.36
CA ASP A 129 -11.04 -11.65 9.39
C ASP A 129 -10.14 -12.12 10.55
N ASP A 130 -8.97 -12.65 10.25
CA ASP A 130 -7.99 -13.06 11.25
C ASP A 130 -7.53 -11.87 12.10
N MET A 131 -7.25 -10.74 11.49
CA MET A 131 -6.89 -9.51 12.19
C MET A 131 -8.01 -9.02 13.12
N ILE A 132 -9.25 -9.00 12.63
CA ILE A 132 -10.43 -8.60 13.43
C ILE A 132 -10.62 -9.55 14.62
N SER A 133 -10.38 -10.84 14.43
CA SER A 133 -10.54 -11.86 15.45
C SER A 133 -9.37 -11.90 16.46
N GLY A 134 -8.33 -11.10 16.25
CA GLY A 134 -7.13 -11.11 17.08
C GLY A 134 -6.25 -12.36 16.87
N ASN A 135 -6.45 -13.07 15.76
CA ASN A 135 -5.57 -14.14 15.35
C ASN A 135 -4.25 -13.57 14.82
N ASN A 136 -3.19 -14.37 14.93
CA ASN A 136 -1.92 -13.98 14.32
C ASN A 136 -2.05 -13.98 12.79
N ALA A 137 -1.99 -12.80 12.18
CA ALA A 137 -2.08 -12.63 10.73
C ALA A 137 -0.85 -11.91 10.22
N ASP A 138 -0.34 -12.34 9.05
CA ASP A 138 0.75 -11.64 8.40
C ASP A 138 0.32 -10.23 7.97
N PRO A 139 1.24 -9.25 8.03
CA PRO A 139 0.95 -7.88 7.60
C PRO A 139 0.48 -7.82 6.14
N ILE A 140 -0.38 -6.86 5.84
CA ILE A 140 -0.74 -6.52 4.48
C ILE A 140 0.05 -5.28 4.10
N HIS A 141 0.82 -5.38 3.01
CA HIS A 141 1.59 -4.26 2.49
C HIS A 141 0.89 -3.58 1.33
N VAL A 142 1.29 -2.35 1.03
CA VAL A 142 0.85 -1.62 -0.16
C VAL A 142 2.05 -1.10 -0.94
N SER A 143 1.86 -0.98 -2.25
CA SER A 143 2.88 -0.42 -3.14
C SER A 143 2.22 0.39 -4.26
N THR A 144 2.71 1.60 -4.49
CA THR A 144 2.15 2.48 -5.52
C THR A 144 2.66 2.09 -6.91
N GLY A 145 1.73 1.97 -7.86
CA GLY A 145 2.02 1.94 -9.29
C GLY A 145 1.73 3.31 -9.89
N LEU A 146 2.69 3.90 -10.58
CA LEU A 146 2.55 5.25 -11.10
C LEU A 146 3.32 5.46 -12.41
N LEU A 147 2.85 6.45 -13.17
CA LEU A 147 3.53 7.01 -14.33
C LEU A 147 4.33 8.23 -13.86
N LEU A 148 5.54 8.37 -14.36
CA LEU A 148 6.42 9.50 -14.04
C LEU A 148 7.49 9.71 -15.11
N ASN A 149 8.09 10.89 -15.09
CA ASN A 149 9.35 11.16 -15.78
C ASN A 149 10.51 11.04 -14.78
N LYS A 150 11.66 10.53 -15.25
CA LYS A 150 12.88 10.42 -14.46
C LYS A 150 13.89 11.48 -14.88
N GLU A 151 14.27 12.34 -13.95
CA GLU A 151 15.44 13.22 -14.11
C GLU A 151 16.66 12.50 -13.53
N GLN A 152 17.74 12.40 -14.31
CA GLN A 152 19.00 11.84 -13.84
C GLN A 152 19.69 12.84 -12.91
N LYS A 153 19.59 12.58 -11.62
CA LYS A 153 20.13 13.43 -10.57
C LYS A 153 20.40 12.58 -9.34
N SER A 154 21.66 12.52 -8.92
CA SER A 154 22.05 11.75 -7.75
C SER A 154 22.01 12.61 -6.49
N GLY A 155 21.71 11.99 -5.37
CA GLY A 155 21.67 12.62 -4.07
C GLY A 155 21.38 11.63 -2.96
N GLU A 156 20.97 12.16 -1.81
CA GLU A 156 20.58 11.39 -0.64
C GLU A 156 19.35 12.02 0.01
N SER A 157 18.40 11.18 0.41
CA SER A 157 17.22 11.55 1.19
C SER A 157 16.96 10.47 2.22
N LYS A 158 16.64 10.87 3.47
CA LYS A 158 16.33 9.93 4.56
C LYS A 158 17.36 8.80 4.68
N GLN A 159 18.65 9.14 4.56
CA GLN A 159 19.80 8.21 4.63
C GLN A 159 19.86 7.16 3.50
N LYS A 160 19.07 7.33 2.45
CA LYS A 160 19.10 6.50 1.23
C LYS A 160 19.59 7.30 0.05
N LYS A 161 20.52 6.71 -0.71
CA LYS A 161 21.06 7.30 -1.95
C LYS A 161 20.09 7.04 -3.10
N TYR A 162 19.94 8.05 -3.97
CA TYR A 162 19.17 7.92 -5.21
C TYR A 162 20.02 8.36 -6.41
N SER A 163 19.68 7.90 -7.60
CA SER A 163 20.32 8.21 -8.86
C SER A 163 19.43 8.96 -9.84
N TRP A 164 18.13 9.08 -9.54
CA TRP A 164 17.16 9.83 -10.32
C TRP A 164 16.07 10.42 -9.42
N VAL A 165 15.36 11.42 -9.93
CA VAL A 165 14.26 12.11 -9.25
C VAL A 165 12.98 11.97 -10.07
N ALA A 166 11.87 11.69 -9.39
CA ALA A 166 10.55 11.58 -10.01
C ALA A 166 9.97 12.96 -10.32
N HIS A 167 9.38 13.11 -11.51
CA HIS A 167 8.65 14.30 -11.94
C HIS A 167 7.37 13.94 -12.68
N ASN A 168 6.40 14.85 -12.69
CA ASN A 168 5.12 14.71 -13.37
C ASN A 168 4.42 13.40 -12.98
N MET A 169 4.34 13.14 -11.70
CA MET A 169 3.80 11.91 -11.16
C MET A 169 2.29 11.83 -11.37
N GLN A 170 1.82 10.66 -11.75
CA GLN A 170 0.40 10.29 -11.81
C GLN A 170 0.22 8.88 -11.30
N PHE A 171 -0.54 8.71 -10.22
CA PHE A 171 -0.80 7.39 -9.66
C PHE A 171 -1.83 6.64 -10.50
N ASP A 172 -1.49 5.42 -10.87
CA ASP A 172 -2.34 4.52 -11.63
C ASP A 172 -3.13 3.58 -10.70
N HIS A 173 -2.44 2.98 -9.72
CA HIS A 173 -3.03 2.06 -8.77
C HIS A 173 -2.23 2.03 -7.45
N ILE A 174 -2.80 1.38 -6.46
CA ILE A 174 -2.11 0.99 -5.24
C ILE A 174 -2.25 -0.53 -5.09
N ALA A 175 -1.18 -1.26 -5.33
CA ALA A 175 -1.18 -2.71 -5.20
C ALA A 175 -1.31 -3.12 -3.73
N ILE A 176 -2.13 -4.14 -3.45
CA ILE A 176 -2.16 -4.85 -2.17
C ILE A 176 -1.20 -6.03 -2.28
N LEU A 177 -0.26 -6.12 -1.36
CA LEU A 177 0.77 -7.17 -1.34
C LEU A 177 0.53 -8.08 -0.14
N LEU A 178 0.24 -9.35 -0.40
CA LEU A 178 -0.06 -10.35 0.63
C LEU A 178 1.17 -11.18 1.03
N ASP A 179 2.16 -11.30 0.15
CA ASP A 179 3.27 -12.25 0.29
C ASP A 179 4.65 -11.58 0.25
N GLU A 180 4.70 -10.28 -0.03
CA GLU A 180 5.95 -9.54 -0.17
C GLU A 180 5.83 -8.10 0.39
N PRO A 181 6.92 -7.49 0.87
CA PRO A 181 6.93 -6.09 1.26
C PRO A 181 6.85 -5.18 0.03
N GLY A 182 6.28 -3.98 0.21
CA GLY A 182 6.30 -2.92 -0.80
C GLY A 182 7.69 -2.29 -0.96
N ALA A 183 7.89 -1.52 -2.04
CA ALA A 183 9.11 -0.74 -2.26
C ALA A 183 9.32 0.36 -1.20
N GLY A 184 8.23 0.94 -0.68
CA GLY A 184 8.23 1.69 0.56
C GLY A 184 7.85 0.75 1.71
N THR A 185 8.56 0.82 2.82
CA THR A 185 8.41 -0.13 3.92
C THR A 185 7.67 0.47 5.11
N PRO A 186 7.13 -0.35 6.03
CA PRO A 186 6.52 0.12 7.28
C PRO A 186 7.45 1.02 8.10
N GLU A 187 8.75 0.74 8.13
CA GLU A 187 9.75 1.55 8.83
C GLU A 187 9.88 2.95 8.22
N GLU A 188 9.57 3.09 6.95
CA GLU A 188 9.51 4.38 6.25
C GLU A 188 8.15 5.06 6.38
N GLY A 189 7.21 4.45 7.10
CA GLY A 189 5.88 4.96 7.30
C GLY A 189 4.87 4.57 6.23
N VAL A 190 5.18 3.62 5.34
CA VAL A 190 4.30 3.14 4.27
C VAL A 190 3.63 1.83 4.65
N GLY A 191 2.31 1.72 4.45
CA GLY A 191 1.59 0.47 4.69
C GLY A 191 0.13 0.67 5.03
N MET A 192 -0.59 -0.42 5.25
CA MET A 192 -1.89 -0.42 5.90
C MET A 192 -1.69 -0.45 7.41
N PHE A 193 -1.48 0.71 7.99
CA PHE A 193 -1.23 0.83 9.41
C PHE A 193 -2.51 0.83 10.18
N VAL A 194 -2.53 -0.05 11.13
CA VAL A 194 -3.65 -0.19 11.98
C VAL A 194 -3.15 -0.41 13.40
N ASN A 195 -3.04 0.67 14.13
CA ASN A 195 -2.76 0.60 15.54
C ASN A 195 -3.82 1.39 16.31
N ALA A 196 -4.65 0.71 17.13
CA ALA A 196 -5.70 1.34 17.91
C ALA A 196 -5.15 2.32 18.94
N ASP A 197 -3.95 2.06 19.46
CA ASP A 197 -3.42 2.75 20.63
C ASP A 197 -2.19 3.59 20.32
N GLY A 198 -1.81 3.76 19.05
CA GLY A 198 -0.60 4.49 18.68
C GLY A 198 0.70 3.81 19.16
N GLN A 199 0.64 2.56 19.58
CA GLN A 199 1.82 1.81 20.00
C GLN A 199 2.47 1.13 18.81
N GLU A 200 3.75 1.41 18.61
CA GLU A 200 4.61 0.69 17.69
C GLU A 200 4.88 -0.70 18.28
N VAL A 201 4.62 -1.73 17.51
CA VAL A 201 4.98 -3.10 17.88
C VAL A 201 6.32 -3.44 17.23
N ASP A 202 7.34 -3.63 18.05
CA ASP A 202 8.63 -4.12 17.58
C ASP A 202 8.50 -5.62 17.23
N VAL A 203 8.72 -5.96 15.98
CA VAL A 203 8.84 -7.36 15.55
C VAL A 203 10.32 -7.68 15.36
N GLU A 204 10.85 -8.58 16.17
CA GLU A 204 12.18 -9.13 15.94
C GLU A 204 12.14 -10.01 14.69
N ALA A 205 12.84 -9.60 13.64
CA ALA A 205 13.12 -10.48 12.52
C ALA A 205 14.18 -11.49 12.97
N THR A 206 13.79 -12.73 13.23
CA THR A 206 14.73 -13.84 13.36
C THR A 206 15.20 -14.24 11.97
N SER A 207 16.50 -14.05 11.71
CA SER A 207 17.17 -14.55 10.51
C SER A 207 17.27 -16.07 10.50
#